data_ef163217a0aea2efa27a4acfcefb8921
#
_entry.id   ef163217a0aea2efa27a4acfcefb8921
#
_cell.length_a   1.000
_cell.length_b   1.000
_cell.length_c   1.000
_cell.angle_alpha   90.00
_cell.angle_beta   90.00
_cell.angle_gamma   90.00
#
_symmetry.space_group_name_H-M   'P 1'
#
loop_
_entity.id
_entity.type
_entity.pdbx_description
1 polymer ?
#
loop_
_entity_poly.entity_id
_entity_poly.type
_entity_poly.pdbx_seq_one_letter_code
_entity_poly.pdbx_strand_id
1 'polypeptide(L)'
;MKGENKMTNLSLRSIDIPSIHKFAVGFDTMLDELMRSTTQPTNYPPYNIVKYTEDKFAIELAIAGFVENDIDVTVEKNQLTVKGEKSTPENLHQYVHRGISSRSFVRTWTLADHVEVSGAKMQDGILIIHLERIVPEEQKPKRIQIEYIK
;
A
#
# COMPACT_ATOMS: atom_id res chain seq x y z
N MET A 1 -16.18 -40.71 39.53
CA MET A 1 -15.09 -39.72 39.52
C MET A 1 -15.41 -38.69 38.47
N LYS A 2 -15.75 -37.50 38.92
CA LYS A 2 -16.12 -36.40 38.04
C LYS A 2 -14.86 -35.69 37.58
N GLY A 3 -14.52 -35.78 36.29
CA GLY A 3 -13.53 -34.93 35.66
C GLY A 3 -14.17 -33.64 35.15
N GLU A 4 -13.95 -32.56 35.84
CA GLU A 4 -14.36 -31.22 35.37
C GLU A 4 -13.45 -30.77 34.23
N ASN A 5 -13.97 -30.78 33.03
CA ASN A 5 -13.38 -30.06 31.89
C ASN A 5 -13.53 -28.57 32.14
N LYS A 6 -12.51 -27.93 32.67
CA LYS A 6 -12.36 -26.49 32.60
C LYS A 6 -12.06 -26.13 31.15
N MET A 7 -13.08 -25.77 30.43
CA MET A 7 -12.94 -24.97 29.22
C MET A 7 -12.35 -23.61 29.61
N THR A 8 -11.07 -23.41 29.36
CA THR A 8 -10.45 -22.11 29.41
C THR A 8 -11.01 -21.29 28.24
N ASN A 9 -11.94 -20.42 28.54
CA ASN A 9 -12.33 -19.35 27.66
C ASN A 9 -11.09 -18.49 27.38
N LEU A 10 -10.44 -18.73 26.27
CA LEU A 10 -9.53 -17.77 25.67
C LEU A 10 -10.40 -16.56 25.27
N SER A 11 -10.53 -15.65 26.19
CA SER A 11 -10.98 -14.30 25.90
C SER A 11 -9.99 -13.73 24.87
N LEU A 12 -10.39 -13.70 23.62
CA LEU A 12 -9.79 -12.81 22.64
C LEU A 12 -9.92 -11.41 23.20
N ARG A 13 -8.87 -10.95 23.87
CA ARG A 13 -8.71 -9.52 24.16
C ARG A 13 -8.83 -8.84 22.80
N SER A 14 -9.95 -8.14 22.62
CA SER A 14 -10.11 -7.20 21.53
C SER A 14 -8.85 -6.33 21.56
N ILE A 15 -8.07 -6.44 20.51
CA ILE A 15 -6.99 -5.51 20.26
C ILE A 15 -7.71 -4.18 20.08
N ASP A 16 -7.68 -3.40 21.14
CA ASP A 16 -8.14 -2.01 21.12
C ASP A 16 -7.27 -1.30 20.09
N ILE A 17 -7.85 -1.01 18.95
CA ILE A 17 -7.18 -0.29 17.84
C ILE A 17 -7.70 1.17 17.82
N PRO A 18 -7.55 1.95 18.92
CA PRO A 18 -7.91 3.36 18.87
C PRO A 18 -6.78 4.22 18.27
N SER A 19 -5.59 3.65 18.13
CA SER A 19 -4.41 4.42 17.76
C SER A 19 -4.17 4.49 16.24
N ILE A 20 -4.78 3.60 15.47
CA ILE A 20 -4.60 3.54 14.01
C ILE A 20 -5.37 4.66 13.31
N HIS A 21 -6.46 5.13 13.92
CA HIS A 21 -7.23 6.26 13.37
C HIS A 21 -6.47 7.61 13.35
N LYS A 22 -5.32 7.68 14.02
CA LYS A 22 -4.46 8.88 14.00
C LYS A 22 -3.48 8.93 12.84
N PHE A 23 -3.28 7.82 12.12
CA PHE A 23 -2.47 7.81 10.92
C PHE A 23 -3.33 8.26 9.74
N ALA A 24 -3.05 9.44 9.29
CA ALA A 24 -3.47 10.11 8.07
C ALA A 24 -4.75 9.56 7.43
N VAL A 25 -5.82 10.30 7.54
CA VAL A 25 -7.01 10.16 6.71
C VAL A 25 -6.58 9.86 5.27
N GLY A 26 -6.83 8.64 4.80
CA GLY A 26 -6.42 8.18 3.48
C GLY A 26 -5.53 6.94 3.48
N PHE A 27 -4.96 6.54 4.62
CA PHE A 27 -4.16 5.31 4.76
C PHE A 27 -4.91 4.14 5.40
N ASP A 28 -6.02 4.38 6.10
CA ASP A 28 -6.79 3.34 6.79
C ASP A 28 -7.26 2.24 5.83
N THR A 29 -7.71 2.64 4.64
CA THR A 29 -8.15 1.70 3.60
C THR A 29 -6.98 0.92 2.99
N MET A 30 -5.81 1.51 2.87
CA MET A 30 -4.60 0.81 2.40
C MET A 30 -4.13 -0.24 3.41
N LEU A 31 -4.20 0.05 4.70
CA LEU A 31 -3.87 -0.87 5.78
C LEU A 31 -4.89 -2.01 5.90
N ASP A 32 -6.18 -1.72 5.73
CA ASP A 32 -7.23 -2.72 5.74
C ASP A 32 -7.11 -3.71 4.58
N GLU A 33 -6.78 -3.24 3.38
CA GLU A 33 -6.56 -4.09 2.22
C GLU A 33 -5.31 -4.95 2.38
N LEU A 34 -4.26 -4.39 3.01
CA LEU A 34 -3.06 -5.13 3.37
C LEU A 34 -3.37 -6.27 4.34
N MET A 35 -4.27 -6.03 5.31
CA MET A 35 -4.66 -7.03 6.30
C MET A 35 -5.64 -8.07 5.76
N ARG A 36 -6.45 -7.72 4.76
CA ARG A 36 -7.37 -8.66 4.10
C ARG A 36 -6.71 -9.58 3.09
N SER A 37 -5.54 -9.20 2.59
CA SER A 37 -4.74 -10.00 1.66
C SER A 37 -4.01 -11.19 2.33
N THR A 38 -4.53 -11.72 3.44
CA THR A 38 -3.92 -12.83 4.18
C THR A 38 -4.11 -14.22 3.57
N THR A 39 -4.62 -14.32 2.37
CA THR A 39 -4.64 -15.58 1.62
C THR A 39 -3.47 -15.68 0.66
N GLN A 40 -2.31 -16.03 1.17
CA GLN A 40 -0.98 -16.15 0.57
C GLN A 40 -0.16 -14.85 0.72
N PRO A 41 0.72 -14.77 1.71
CA PRO A 41 1.68 -13.69 1.81
C PRO A 41 2.83 -13.96 0.83
N THR A 42 2.62 -13.72 -0.43
CA THR A 42 3.76 -13.44 -1.29
C THR A 42 4.19 -12.02 -0.96
N ASN A 43 5.09 -11.86 0.00
CA ASN A 43 5.74 -10.58 0.31
C ASN A 43 6.64 -10.10 -0.85
N TYR A 44 6.28 -10.45 -2.06
CA TYR A 44 7.02 -10.14 -3.26
C TYR A 44 6.17 -9.31 -4.24
N PRO A 45 6.75 -8.24 -4.80
CA PRO A 45 8.01 -7.64 -4.38
C PRO A 45 7.88 -6.95 -3.01
N PRO A 46 8.99 -6.81 -2.25
CA PRO A 46 9.03 -5.98 -1.07
C PRO A 46 8.70 -4.54 -1.42
N TYR A 47 7.99 -3.84 -0.55
CA TYR A 47 7.60 -2.46 -0.80
C TYR A 47 7.57 -1.65 0.50
N ASN A 48 7.67 -0.34 0.35
CA ASN A 48 7.49 0.64 1.41
C ASN A 48 6.33 1.57 1.03
N ILE A 49 5.66 2.11 2.04
CA ILE A 49 4.78 3.26 1.90
C ILE A 49 5.44 4.40 2.65
N VAL A 50 5.74 5.47 1.94
CA VAL A 50 6.45 6.64 2.47
C VAL A 50 5.50 7.82 2.53
N LYS A 51 5.49 8.52 3.64
CA LYS A 51 4.79 9.79 3.83
C LYS A 51 5.81 10.92 3.84
N TYR A 52 5.72 11.83 2.89
CA TYR A 52 6.57 13.02 2.82
C TYR A 52 5.94 14.22 3.54
N THR A 53 4.65 14.44 3.31
CA THR A 53 3.85 15.48 3.94
C THR A 53 2.44 14.95 4.25
N GLU A 54 1.55 15.80 4.76
CA GLU A 54 0.17 15.40 5.01
C GLU A 54 -0.57 14.98 3.72
N ASP A 55 -0.15 15.49 2.58
CA ASP A 55 -0.83 15.27 1.29
C ASP A 55 0.05 14.55 0.26
N LYS A 56 1.32 14.26 0.56
CA LYS A 56 2.25 13.63 -0.39
C LYS A 56 2.83 12.34 0.15
N PHE A 57 2.68 11.30 -0.64
CA PHE A 57 3.09 9.94 -0.31
C PHE A 57 3.81 9.28 -1.48
N ALA A 58 4.47 8.19 -1.24
CA ALA A 58 4.97 7.30 -2.28
C ALA A 58 4.83 5.84 -1.89
N ILE A 59 4.68 4.99 -2.90
CA ILE A 59 4.84 3.54 -2.78
C ILE A 59 6.15 3.21 -3.50
N GLU A 60 7.07 2.55 -2.81
CA GLU A 60 8.35 2.13 -3.32
C GLU A 60 8.38 0.61 -3.40
N LEU A 61 8.59 0.04 -4.60
CA LEU A 61 8.69 -1.40 -4.80
C LEU A 61 10.12 -1.77 -5.19
N ALA A 62 10.70 -2.76 -4.52
CA ALA A 62 12.00 -3.31 -4.86
C ALA A 62 11.84 -4.30 -6.03
N ILE A 63 12.16 -3.84 -7.23
CA ILE A 63 11.97 -4.59 -8.49
C ILE A 63 13.29 -4.73 -9.26
N ALA A 64 14.38 -5.00 -8.55
CA ALA A 64 15.67 -5.25 -9.19
C ALA A 64 15.57 -6.33 -10.28
N GLY A 65 16.14 -6.04 -11.42
CA GLY A 65 16.14 -6.94 -12.57
C GLY A 65 14.95 -6.81 -13.53
N PHE A 66 13.97 -5.95 -13.22
CA PHE A 66 12.93 -5.53 -14.17
C PHE A 66 13.36 -4.27 -14.92
N VAL A 67 12.95 -4.15 -16.17
CA VAL A 67 13.07 -2.95 -16.98
C VAL A 67 11.70 -2.28 -17.13
N GLU A 68 11.68 -1.05 -17.62
CA GLU A 68 10.45 -0.27 -17.76
C GLU A 68 9.35 -1.03 -18.52
N ASN A 69 9.71 -1.72 -19.60
CA ASN A 69 8.77 -2.48 -20.43
C ASN A 69 8.19 -3.73 -19.73
N ASP A 70 8.77 -4.17 -18.64
CA ASP A 70 8.30 -5.31 -17.86
C ASP A 70 7.23 -4.90 -16.83
N ILE A 71 7.04 -3.59 -16.61
CA ILE A 71 6.19 -3.06 -15.56
C ILE A 71 5.00 -2.31 -16.16
N ASP A 72 3.81 -2.65 -15.66
CA ASP A 72 2.57 -1.96 -15.97
C ASP A 72 1.97 -1.38 -14.69
N VAL A 73 1.66 -0.09 -14.71
CA VAL A 73 1.06 0.64 -13.60
C VAL A 73 -0.26 1.22 -14.06
N THR A 74 -1.35 0.77 -13.47
CA THR A 74 -2.69 1.22 -13.85
C THR A 74 -3.48 1.70 -12.63
N VAL A 75 -4.30 2.71 -12.83
CA VAL A 75 -5.28 3.19 -11.84
C VAL A 75 -6.66 3.10 -12.47
N GLU A 76 -7.51 2.34 -11.83
CA GLU A 76 -8.92 2.28 -12.22
C GLU A 76 -9.79 2.55 -11.00
N LYS A 77 -10.62 3.59 -11.10
CA LYS A 77 -11.37 4.10 -9.95
C LYS A 77 -10.38 4.44 -8.82
N ASN A 78 -10.54 3.90 -7.63
CA ASN A 78 -9.61 4.12 -6.52
C ASN A 78 -8.64 2.94 -6.33
N GLN A 79 -8.40 2.15 -7.37
CA GLN A 79 -7.54 0.99 -7.29
C GLN A 79 -6.28 1.18 -8.13
N LEU A 80 -5.13 1.20 -7.46
CA LEU A 80 -3.82 1.19 -8.07
C LEU A 80 -3.34 -0.25 -8.21
N THR A 81 -3.03 -0.66 -9.43
CA THR A 81 -2.49 -1.99 -9.72
C THR A 81 -1.13 -1.87 -10.37
N VAL A 82 -0.17 -2.62 -9.87
CA VAL A 82 1.18 -2.75 -10.44
C VAL A 82 1.38 -4.20 -10.84
N LYS A 83 1.69 -4.43 -12.11
CA LYS A 83 2.07 -5.74 -12.64
C LYS A 83 3.51 -5.72 -13.08
N GLY A 84 4.23 -6.79 -12.79
CA GLY A 84 5.55 -7.05 -13.31
C GLY A 84 5.58 -8.40 -14.02
N GLU A 85 5.99 -8.39 -15.26
CA GLU A 85 6.15 -9.60 -16.06
C GLU A 85 7.39 -9.45 -16.94
N LYS A 86 8.32 -10.39 -16.80
CA LYS A 86 9.52 -10.36 -17.63
C LYS A 86 9.22 -10.83 -19.05
N SER A 87 9.48 -9.93 -19.97
CA SER A 87 9.41 -10.20 -21.42
C SER A 87 10.61 -10.98 -21.95
N THR A 88 11.73 -10.99 -21.23
CA THR A 88 12.94 -11.69 -21.65
C THR A 88 12.99 -13.09 -21.01
N PRO A 89 13.24 -14.15 -21.78
CA PRO A 89 13.44 -15.49 -21.25
C PRO A 89 14.54 -15.48 -20.19
N GLU A 90 14.34 -16.21 -19.10
CA GLU A 90 15.39 -16.36 -18.10
C GLU A 90 16.64 -16.93 -18.76
N ASN A 91 17.78 -16.30 -18.55
CA ASN A 91 19.05 -16.84 -18.95
C ASN A 91 19.20 -18.26 -18.38
N LEU A 92 19.55 -19.22 -19.25
CA LEU A 92 19.74 -20.63 -18.91
C LEU A 92 20.98 -20.86 -18.02
N HIS A 93 21.31 -19.90 -17.17
CA HIS A 93 22.41 -20.01 -16.22
C HIS A 93 22.00 -20.89 -15.05
N GLN A 94 22.89 -21.77 -14.67
CA GLN A 94 22.77 -22.56 -13.47
C GLN A 94 23.16 -21.72 -12.25
N TYR A 95 22.19 -21.36 -11.42
CA TYR A 95 22.48 -20.63 -10.20
C TYR A 95 22.99 -21.58 -9.11
N VAL A 96 24.14 -21.28 -8.54
CA VAL A 96 24.60 -21.96 -7.31
C VAL A 96 23.74 -21.53 -6.11
N HIS A 97 23.33 -20.26 -6.10
CA HIS A 97 22.37 -19.71 -5.16
C HIS A 97 21.56 -18.61 -5.85
N ARG A 98 20.25 -18.61 -5.66
CA ARG A 98 19.36 -17.59 -6.22
C ARG A 98 18.57 -16.92 -5.10
N GLY A 99 19.04 -15.75 -4.68
CA GLY A 99 18.39 -14.91 -3.68
C GLY A 99 17.52 -13.80 -4.28
N ILE A 100 17.84 -13.36 -5.51
CA ILE A 100 17.07 -12.32 -6.22
C ILE A 100 16.03 -13.00 -7.12
N SER A 101 14.76 -12.74 -6.81
CA SER A 101 13.64 -13.25 -7.60
C SER A 101 13.22 -12.20 -8.63
N SER A 102 13.02 -12.64 -9.86
CA SER A 102 12.44 -11.81 -10.94
C SER A 102 11.14 -12.42 -11.44
N ARG A 103 10.38 -13.05 -10.54
CA ARG A 103 9.10 -13.68 -10.90
C ARG A 103 8.03 -12.63 -11.16
N SER A 104 7.10 -12.98 -12.02
CA SER A 104 5.91 -12.15 -12.26
C SER A 104 5.12 -11.91 -10.98
N PHE A 105 4.56 -10.71 -10.87
CA PHE A 105 3.76 -10.31 -9.73
C PHE A 105 2.61 -9.38 -10.12
N VAL A 106 1.62 -9.34 -9.28
CA VAL A 106 0.54 -8.35 -9.31
C VAL A 106 0.35 -7.83 -7.90
N ARG A 107 0.42 -6.52 -7.74
CA ARG A 107 0.13 -5.82 -6.48
C ARG A 107 -0.97 -4.82 -6.70
N THR A 108 -1.89 -4.75 -5.76
CA THR A 108 -3.03 -3.85 -5.82
C THR A 108 -3.19 -3.12 -4.49
N TRP A 109 -3.43 -1.82 -4.56
CA TRP A 109 -3.74 -0.97 -3.41
C TRP A 109 -5.02 -0.19 -3.67
N THR A 110 -5.86 -0.08 -2.67
CA THR A 110 -7.01 0.82 -2.70
C THR A 110 -6.56 2.19 -2.24
N LEU A 111 -6.69 3.17 -3.11
CA LEU A 111 -6.41 4.57 -2.78
C LEU A 111 -7.60 5.17 -2.03
N ALA A 112 -7.30 5.97 -1.02
CA ALA A 112 -8.34 6.71 -0.33
C ALA A 112 -8.95 7.80 -1.22
N ASP A 113 -10.08 8.34 -0.81
CA ASP A 113 -10.73 9.43 -1.53
C ASP A 113 -9.78 10.62 -1.68
N HIS A 114 -9.81 11.23 -2.85
CA HIS A 114 -8.96 12.35 -3.23
C HIS A 114 -7.46 12.06 -3.32
N VAL A 115 -7.04 10.80 -3.25
CA VAL A 115 -5.65 10.40 -3.50
C VAL A 115 -5.49 10.02 -4.96
N GLU A 116 -4.57 10.66 -5.63
CA GLU A 116 -4.26 10.46 -7.04
C GLU A 116 -2.79 10.10 -7.24
N VAL A 117 -2.50 9.37 -8.32
CA VAL A 117 -1.12 9.11 -8.74
C VAL A 117 -0.62 10.32 -9.50
N SER A 118 0.38 11.00 -8.95
CA SER A 118 1.00 12.16 -9.58
C SER A 118 2.15 11.81 -10.52
N GLY A 119 2.66 10.61 -10.45
CA GLY A 119 3.70 10.10 -11.33
C GLY A 119 4.34 8.82 -10.84
N ALA A 120 5.12 8.19 -11.70
CA ALA A 120 5.91 7.03 -11.34
C ALA A 120 7.30 7.16 -11.98
N LYS A 121 8.32 6.68 -11.29
CA LYS A 121 9.70 6.62 -11.80
C LYS A 121 10.38 5.35 -11.33
N MET A 122 11.35 4.93 -12.10
CA MET A 122 12.21 3.78 -11.78
C MET A 122 13.63 4.26 -11.60
N GLN A 123 14.22 3.96 -10.47
CA GLN A 123 15.57 4.38 -10.12
C GLN A 123 16.22 3.32 -9.24
N ASP A 124 17.45 2.94 -9.56
CA ASP A 124 18.28 2.04 -8.74
C ASP A 124 17.60 0.71 -8.37
N GLY A 125 16.76 0.18 -9.26
CA GLY A 125 16.00 -1.04 -9.04
C GLY A 125 14.76 -0.88 -8.16
N ILE A 126 14.37 0.36 -7.87
CA ILE A 126 13.17 0.71 -7.12
C ILE A 126 12.18 1.41 -8.06
N LEU A 127 10.95 0.92 -8.08
CA LEU A 127 9.82 1.64 -8.67
C LEU A 127 9.21 2.55 -7.60
N ILE A 128 9.17 3.84 -7.86
CA ILE A 128 8.63 4.85 -6.95
C ILE A 128 7.37 5.44 -7.59
N ILE A 129 6.23 5.22 -6.96
CA ILE A 129 4.93 5.73 -7.40
C ILE A 129 4.53 6.86 -6.45
N HIS A 130 4.48 8.07 -6.95
CA HIS A 130 4.11 9.25 -6.19
C HIS A 130 2.60 9.40 -6.12
N LEU A 131 2.11 9.65 -4.93
CA LEU A 131 0.70 9.85 -4.62
C LEU A 131 0.51 11.23 -3.98
N GLU A 132 -0.56 11.90 -4.36
CA GLU A 132 -0.92 13.20 -3.79
C GLU A 132 -2.42 13.22 -3.45
N ARG A 133 -2.74 13.72 -2.26
CA ARG A 133 -4.11 13.95 -1.85
C ARG A 133 -4.53 15.34 -2.27
N ILE A 134 -5.52 15.42 -3.14
CA ILE A 134 -6.07 16.67 -3.67
C ILE A 134 -7.47 16.86 -3.08
N VAL A 135 -7.57 17.64 -2.00
CA VAL A 135 -8.86 17.97 -1.40
C VAL A 135 -9.50 19.12 -2.19
N PRO A 136 -10.72 18.94 -2.75
CA PRO A 136 -11.43 20.01 -3.42
C PRO A 136 -11.58 21.24 -2.53
N GLU A 137 -11.47 22.44 -3.11
CA GLU A 137 -11.60 23.71 -2.38
C GLU A 137 -12.93 23.82 -1.61
N GLU A 138 -13.99 23.20 -2.11
CA GLU A 138 -15.31 23.17 -1.47
C GLU A 138 -15.33 22.41 -0.15
N GLN A 139 -14.38 21.49 0.04
CA GLN A 139 -14.27 20.65 1.24
C GLN A 139 -13.19 21.16 2.21
N LYS A 140 -12.45 22.19 1.84
CA LYS A 140 -11.47 22.81 2.74
C LYS A 140 -12.16 23.61 3.85
N PRO A 141 -11.61 23.65 5.06
CA PRO A 141 -12.14 24.47 6.12
C PRO A 141 -12.18 25.94 5.70
N LYS A 142 -13.35 26.55 5.73
CA LYS A 142 -13.53 27.98 5.48
C LYS A 142 -13.55 28.74 6.79
N ARG A 143 -12.75 29.78 6.88
CA ARG A 143 -12.81 30.71 8.00
C ARG A 143 -14.01 31.64 7.83
N ILE A 144 -14.97 31.55 8.75
CA ILE A 144 -16.15 32.42 8.75
C ILE A 144 -15.79 33.70 9.52
N GLN A 145 -16.00 34.85 8.90
CA GLN A 145 -15.88 36.14 9.57
C GLN A 145 -17.12 36.37 10.42
N ILE A 146 -16.91 36.72 11.68
CA ILE A 146 -17.98 37.07 12.60
C ILE A 146 -18.17 38.58 12.53
N GLU A 147 -19.32 39.03 12.06
CA GLU A 147 -19.71 40.45 12.17
C GLU A 147 -20.20 40.73 13.56
N TYR A 148 -19.61 41.74 14.19
CA TYR A 148 -20.04 42.24 15.48
C TYR A 148 -21.00 43.41 15.27
N ILE A 149 -22.26 43.15 15.53
CA ILE A 149 -23.30 44.21 15.49
C ILE A 149 -23.38 44.82 16.88
N LYS A 150 -23.13 46.14 16.95
CA LYS A 150 -23.29 46.91 18.17
C LYS A 150 -24.76 47.16 18.49
#